data_14166560e5b0e4bc15758eb6e2181191
#
_entry.id   14166560e5b0e4bc15758eb6e2181191
#
_cell.length_a   1.000
_cell.length_b   1.000
_cell.length_c   1.000
_cell.angle_alpha   90.00
_cell.angle_beta   90.00
_cell.angle_gamma   90.00
#
_symmetry.space_group_name_H-M   'P 1'
#
loop_
_entity.id
_entity.type
_entity.pdbx_description
1 polymer ?
#
loop_
_entity_poly.entity_id
_entity_poly.type
_entity_poly.pdbx_seq_one_letter_code
_entity_poly.pdbx_strand_id
1 'polypeptide(L)'
;MKKIFALILALMVLVPTVAFAKGEFDYITVKGPDIVGEIDVTNPALTQDFFAFADFTQGEIPTPVDPGQGYQIVRVYVEFTDSKPKDLPFDQLHYYPYTGYVYYDGVVEGSSEYDGKWYAANPAAEAPIRSVLFQRALLAWIPLGVLVIGLIWFFVAYYRKPKA
;
A
#
# COMPACT_ATOMS: atom_id res chain seq x y z
N MET A 1 4.57 47.57 -27.16
CA MET A 1 4.97 47.02 -25.85
C MET A 1 3.78 46.52 -25.02
N LYS A 2 2.69 47.33 -24.82
CA LYS A 2 1.52 46.88 -24.02
C LYS A 2 0.83 45.60 -24.53
N LYS A 3 0.73 45.40 -25.84
CA LYS A 3 0.10 44.21 -26.48
C LYS A 3 0.94 42.93 -26.29
N ILE A 4 2.27 43.03 -26.28
CA ILE A 4 3.18 41.92 -26.06
C ILE A 4 3.13 41.49 -24.59
N PHE A 5 3.05 42.42 -23.65
CA PHE A 5 2.91 42.14 -22.23
C PHE A 5 1.59 41.43 -21.89
N ALA A 6 0.47 41.86 -22.54
CA ALA A 6 -0.82 41.19 -22.40
C ALA A 6 -0.82 39.76 -22.94
N LEU A 7 -0.10 39.53 -24.06
CA LEU A 7 0.04 38.21 -24.66
C LEU A 7 0.85 37.25 -23.75
N ILE A 8 1.95 37.73 -23.17
CA ILE A 8 2.78 36.97 -22.25
C ILE A 8 1.99 36.63 -20.95
N LEU A 9 1.22 37.59 -20.44
CA LEU A 9 0.38 37.37 -19.26
C LEU A 9 -0.72 36.33 -19.55
N ALA A 10 -1.36 36.40 -20.74
CA ALA A 10 -2.36 35.40 -21.16
C ALA A 10 -1.75 34.00 -21.35
N LEU A 11 -0.51 33.91 -21.86
CA LEU A 11 0.21 32.63 -21.98
C LEU A 11 0.58 32.05 -20.62
N MET A 12 0.91 32.86 -19.62
CA MET A 12 1.19 32.41 -18.24
C MET A 12 -0.06 31.86 -17.54
N VAL A 13 -1.25 32.36 -17.85
CA VAL A 13 -2.52 31.88 -17.29
C VAL A 13 -2.97 30.58 -17.96
N LEU A 14 -2.50 30.31 -19.20
CA LEU A 14 -2.81 29.10 -19.97
C LEU A 14 -1.83 27.94 -19.71
N VAL A 15 -0.79 28.12 -18.90
CA VAL A 15 0.01 26.98 -18.43
C VAL A 15 -0.90 26.17 -17.52
N PRO A 16 -1.33 24.95 -17.94
CA PRO A 16 -2.07 24.09 -17.03
C PRO A 16 -1.15 23.89 -15.82
N THR A 17 -1.54 24.40 -14.68
CA THR A 17 -0.97 23.93 -13.43
C THR A 17 -1.35 22.47 -13.37
N VAL A 18 -0.43 21.59 -13.76
CA VAL A 18 -0.51 20.19 -13.42
C VAL A 18 -0.49 20.21 -11.89
N ALA A 19 -1.66 20.18 -11.29
CA ALA A 19 -1.79 19.86 -9.88
C ALA A 19 -1.25 18.44 -9.79
N PHE A 20 0.04 18.31 -9.48
CA PHE A 20 0.54 17.07 -8.94
C PHE A 20 -0.27 16.87 -7.69
N ALA A 21 -1.23 15.96 -7.76
CA ALA A 21 -1.87 15.41 -6.58
C ALA A 21 -0.70 15.03 -5.66
N LYS A 22 -0.72 15.56 -4.45
CA LYS A 22 0.29 15.29 -3.45
C LYS A 22 0.29 13.76 -3.28
N GLY A 23 1.24 13.08 -3.92
CA GLY A 23 1.28 11.62 -3.97
C GLY A 23 1.79 10.99 -2.66
N GLU A 24 1.82 11.76 -1.58
CA GLU A 24 2.25 11.30 -0.28
C GLU A 24 1.02 10.95 0.56
N PHE A 25 0.75 9.67 0.70
CA PHE A 25 -0.22 9.15 1.66
C PHE A 25 0.46 9.01 3.01
N ASP A 26 -0.28 9.22 4.10
CA ASP A 26 0.27 9.04 5.44
C ASP A 26 0.52 7.57 5.74
N TYR A 27 -0.39 6.70 5.29
CA TYR A 27 -0.23 5.25 5.36
C TYR A 27 -1.11 4.54 4.33
N ILE A 28 -0.89 3.24 4.18
CA ILE A 28 -1.78 2.34 3.47
C ILE A 28 -2.29 1.26 4.41
N THR A 29 -3.55 0.90 4.28
CA THR A 29 -4.12 -0.27 4.95
C THR A 29 -4.11 -1.45 3.98
N VAL A 30 -3.60 -2.60 4.42
CA VAL A 30 -3.49 -3.82 3.61
C VAL A 30 -4.32 -4.93 4.25
N LYS A 31 -5.21 -5.54 3.47
CA LYS A 31 -5.98 -6.75 3.81
C LYS A 31 -5.68 -7.85 2.79
N GLY A 32 -5.62 -9.08 3.23
CA GLY A 32 -5.38 -10.18 2.29
C GLY A 32 -5.43 -11.55 2.95
N PRO A 33 -5.25 -12.62 2.15
CA PRO A 33 -5.47 -14.00 2.60
C PRO A 33 -4.56 -14.44 3.74
N ASP A 34 -3.35 -13.91 3.82
CA ASP A 34 -2.36 -14.25 4.85
C ASP A 34 -2.30 -13.23 5.99
N ILE A 35 -3.27 -12.31 6.04
CA ILE A 35 -3.33 -11.24 7.04
C ILE A 35 -4.58 -11.42 7.89
N VAL A 36 -4.39 -11.57 9.20
CA VAL A 36 -5.51 -11.57 10.14
C VAL A 36 -5.92 -10.13 10.41
N GLY A 37 -7.12 -9.76 9.95
CA GLY A 37 -7.61 -8.38 10.02
C GLY A 37 -7.01 -7.48 8.94
N GLU A 38 -6.50 -6.36 9.33
CA GLU A 38 -5.83 -5.37 8.47
C GLU A 38 -4.53 -4.89 9.11
N ILE A 39 -3.62 -4.39 8.29
CA ILE A 39 -2.35 -3.83 8.75
C ILE A 39 -2.13 -2.46 8.12
N ASP A 40 -1.69 -1.51 8.94
CA ASP A 40 -1.26 -0.21 8.48
C ASP A 40 0.24 -0.23 8.17
N VAL A 41 0.60 0.34 7.05
CA VAL A 41 1.96 0.37 6.51
C VAL A 41 2.33 1.80 6.13
N THR A 42 3.41 2.29 6.73
CA THR A 42 3.93 3.65 6.52
C THR A 42 5.22 3.66 5.70
N ASN A 43 5.51 2.56 4.97
CA ASN A 43 6.73 2.46 4.17
C ASN A 43 6.71 3.50 3.03
N PRO A 44 7.66 4.46 2.99
CA PRO A 44 7.69 5.52 1.98
C PRO A 44 7.68 5.02 0.54
N ALA A 45 8.28 3.86 0.26
CA ALA A 45 8.26 3.26 -1.07
C ALA A 45 6.85 2.84 -1.54
N LEU A 46 5.87 2.78 -0.62
CA LEU A 46 4.48 2.41 -0.90
C LEU A 46 3.51 3.58 -0.70
N THR A 47 3.93 4.63 0.03
CA THR A 47 3.05 5.74 0.40
C THR A 47 3.37 7.05 -0.31
N GLN A 48 4.60 7.24 -0.81
CA GLN A 48 5.02 8.52 -1.38
C GLN A 48 4.64 8.73 -2.85
N ASP A 49 4.26 7.67 -3.56
CA ASP A 49 3.96 7.75 -4.98
C ASP A 49 2.55 7.20 -5.29
N PHE A 50 1.75 8.00 -5.98
CA PHE A 50 0.45 7.55 -6.49
C PHE A 50 0.59 6.32 -7.41
N PHE A 51 1.69 6.21 -8.13
CA PHE A 51 1.99 5.10 -9.05
C PHE A 51 2.67 3.91 -8.37
N ALA A 52 2.81 3.91 -7.02
CA ALA A 52 3.55 2.88 -6.31
C ALA A 52 3.12 1.46 -6.65
N PHE A 53 1.82 1.21 -6.84
CA PHE A 53 1.28 -0.12 -7.10
C PHE A 53 0.96 -0.39 -8.57
N ALA A 54 0.46 0.60 -9.29
CA ALA A 54 -0.04 0.45 -10.65
C ALA A 54 0.76 1.32 -11.62
N ASP A 55 1.17 0.74 -12.74
CA ASP A 55 1.77 1.49 -13.82
C ASP A 55 0.69 2.01 -14.78
N PHE A 56 0.10 3.14 -14.43
CA PHE A 56 -0.91 3.78 -15.26
C PHE A 56 -0.35 4.30 -16.61
N THR A 57 0.99 4.43 -16.73
CA THR A 57 1.60 4.94 -17.96
C THR A 57 1.53 3.95 -19.12
N GLN A 58 1.42 2.66 -18.82
CA GLN A 58 1.21 1.61 -19.82
C GLN A 58 -0.25 1.51 -20.30
N GLY A 59 -1.15 2.24 -19.62
CA GLY A 59 -2.58 2.19 -19.90
C GLY A 59 -3.28 0.95 -19.32
N GLU A 60 -4.57 0.88 -19.63
CA GLU A 60 -5.43 -0.23 -19.21
C GLU A 60 -5.04 -1.54 -19.90
N ILE A 61 -5.06 -2.63 -19.15
CA ILE A 61 -4.87 -3.98 -19.68
C ILE A 61 -6.20 -4.75 -19.70
N PRO A 62 -6.35 -5.78 -20.55
CA PRO A 62 -7.52 -6.65 -20.52
C PRO A 62 -7.68 -7.32 -19.14
N THR A 63 -8.94 -7.54 -18.74
CA THR A 63 -9.25 -8.27 -17.51
C THR A 63 -8.55 -9.63 -17.51
N PRO A 64 -7.67 -9.93 -16.53
CA PRO A 64 -7.03 -11.22 -16.41
C PRO A 64 -8.05 -12.35 -16.21
N VAL A 65 -7.80 -13.52 -16.82
CA VAL A 65 -8.67 -14.70 -16.66
C VAL A 65 -8.60 -15.24 -15.23
N ASP A 66 -7.42 -15.24 -14.64
CA ASP A 66 -7.18 -15.64 -13.25
C ASP A 66 -6.07 -14.74 -12.68
N PRO A 67 -6.42 -13.69 -11.94
CA PRO A 67 -5.43 -12.82 -11.30
C PRO A 67 -4.77 -13.49 -10.07
N GLY A 68 -5.31 -14.61 -9.58
CA GLY A 68 -4.81 -15.27 -8.39
C GLY A 68 -5.23 -14.59 -7.08
N GLN A 69 -4.45 -14.84 -6.01
CA GLN A 69 -4.70 -14.23 -4.71
C GLN A 69 -4.16 -12.78 -4.68
N GLY A 70 -5.03 -11.85 -4.30
CA GLY A 70 -4.72 -10.43 -4.22
C GLY A 70 -4.85 -9.87 -2.81
N TYR A 71 -4.28 -8.70 -2.62
CA TYR A 71 -4.38 -7.89 -1.41
C TYR A 71 -5.19 -6.64 -1.71
N GLN A 72 -6.19 -6.38 -0.90
CA GLN A 72 -6.88 -5.10 -0.90
C GLN A 72 -6.00 -4.06 -0.23
N ILE A 73 -5.82 -2.94 -0.89
CA ILE A 73 -5.03 -1.82 -0.42
C ILE A 73 -5.90 -0.58 -0.44
N VAL A 74 -5.95 0.11 0.69
CA VAL A 74 -6.61 1.42 0.82
C VAL A 74 -5.52 2.43 1.17
N ARG A 75 -5.42 3.52 0.39
CA ARG A 75 -4.49 4.60 0.66
C ARG A 75 -5.17 5.69 1.46
N VAL A 76 -4.52 6.17 2.50
CA VAL A 76 -5.15 7.01 3.52
C VAL A 76 -4.33 8.27 3.75
N TYR A 77 -5.01 9.41 3.80
CA TYR A 77 -4.51 10.66 4.37
C TYR A 77 -4.99 10.80 5.80
N VAL A 78 -4.21 11.45 6.63
CA VAL A 78 -4.62 11.84 7.98
C VAL A 78 -4.81 13.35 8.04
N GLU A 79 -6.04 13.77 8.31
CA GLU A 79 -6.35 15.18 8.55
C GLU A 79 -6.44 15.42 10.06
N PHE A 80 -5.89 16.53 10.51
CA PHE A 80 -6.02 16.95 11.90
C PHE A 80 -7.12 18.00 12.01
N THR A 81 -8.28 17.58 12.50
CA THR A 81 -9.39 18.48 12.79
C THR A 81 -9.54 18.61 14.31
N ASP A 82 -9.48 19.85 14.83
CA ASP A 82 -9.54 20.13 16.26
C ASP A 82 -8.51 19.35 17.10
N SER A 83 -7.29 19.20 16.59
CA SER A 83 -6.18 18.42 17.18
C SER A 83 -6.47 16.90 17.33
N LYS A 84 -7.47 16.38 16.63
CA LYS A 84 -7.74 14.93 16.53
C LYS A 84 -7.41 14.46 15.14
N PRO A 85 -6.69 13.33 15.02
CA PRO A 85 -6.49 12.71 13.71
C PRO A 85 -7.81 12.14 13.19
N LYS A 86 -8.07 12.36 11.90
CA LYS A 86 -9.18 11.78 11.17
C LYS A 86 -8.63 11.12 9.91
N ASP A 87 -8.88 9.85 9.77
CA ASP A 87 -8.49 9.08 8.59
C ASP A 87 -9.42 9.42 7.43
N LEU A 88 -8.83 9.75 6.30
CA LEU A 88 -9.51 10.05 5.05
C LEU A 88 -9.03 9.05 3.99
N PRO A 89 -9.76 7.94 3.78
CA PRO A 89 -9.46 7.02 2.69
C PRO A 89 -9.56 7.76 1.36
N PHE A 90 -8.49 7.68 0.58
CA PHE A 90 -8.42 8.36 -0.73
C PHE A 90 -8.91 7.46 -1.85
N ASP A 91 -8.34 6.26 -1.94
CA ASP A 91 -8.70 5.28 -2.97
C ASP A 91 -8.51 3.85 -2.49
N GLN A 92 -8.95 2.93 -3.33
CA GLN A 92 -8.86 1.50 -3.10
C GLN A 92 -8.38 0.80 -4.36
N LEU A 93 -7.55 -0.21 -4.17
CA LEU A 93 -7.08 -1.08 -5.24
C LEU A 93 -6.87 -2.52 -4.74
N HIS A 94 -6.85 -3.47 -5.68
CA HIS A 94 -6.48 -4.85 -5.44
C HIS A 94 -5.14 -5.14 -6.12
N TYR A 95 -4.13 -5.47 -5.34
CA TYR A 95 -2.78 -5.77 -5.80
C TYR A 95 -2.52 -7.27 -5.81
N TYR A 96 -2.06 -7.79 -6.94
CA TYR A 96 -1.78 -9.21 -7.19
C TYR A 96 -0.29 -9.43 -7.42
N PRO A 97 0.54 -9.58 -6.35
CA PRO A 97 2.00 -9.58 -6.45
C PRO A 97 2.58 -10.75 -7.24
N TYR A 98 1.87 -11.89 -7.29
CA TYR A 98 2.37 -13.09 -7.96
C TYR A 98 2.15 -13.09 -9.47
N THR A 99 1.15 -12.36 -9.93
CA THR A 99 0.77 -12.28 -11.35
C THR A 99 1.11 -10.92 -11.96
N GLY A 100 1.48 -9.95 -11.15
CA GLY A 100 1.88 -8.63 -11.62
C GLY A 100 0.71 -7.78 -12.12
N TYR A 101 -0.47 -7.91 -11.48
CA TYR A 101 -1.66 -7.14 -11.85
C TYR A 101 -2.13 -6.24 -10.72
N VAL A 102 -2.82 -5.19 -11.10
CA VAL A 102 -3.58 -4.31 -10.19
C VAL A 102 -4.96 -4.09 -10.78
N TYR A 103 -5.99 -4.28 -9.97
CA TYR A 103 -7.31 -3.75 -10.25
C TYR A 103 -7.50 -2.49 -9.41
N TYR A 104 -7.72 -1.37 -10.07
CA TYR A 104 -7.94 -0.10 -9.41
C TYR A 104 -9.45 0.11 -9.25
N ASP A 105 -9.96 -0.07 -8.01
CA ASP A 105 -11.38 0.13 -7.73
C ASP A 105 -11.80 1.58 -7.94
N GLY A 106 -10.94 2.51 -7.52
CA GLY A 106 -11.12 3.93 -7.74
C GLY A 106 -10.97 4.77 -6.48
N VAL A 107 -11.22 6.06 -6.65
CA VAL A 107 -11.22 7.02 -5.55
C VAL A 107 -12.48 6.87 -4.69
N VAL A 108 -12.33 7.02 -3.36
CA VAL A 108 -13.45 6.86 -2.41
C VAL A 108 -14.48 7.98 -2.57
N GLU A 109 -14.02 9.20 -2.78
CA GLU A 109 -14.88 10.36 -3.01
C GLU A 109 -14.59 10.96 -4.40
N GLY A 110 -15.58 10.89 -5.29
CA GLY A 110 -15.48 11.37 -6.66
C GLY A 110 -15.31 10.28 -7.68
N SER A 111 -14.56 10.55 -8.74
CA SER A 111 -14.21 9.59 -9.80
C SER A 111 -12.93 10.01 -10.48
N SER A 112 -12.20 9.04 -10.99
CA SER A 112 -11.01 9.24 -11.84
C SER A 112 -11.13 8.48 -13.14
N GLU A 113 -10.29 8.81 -14.11
CA GLU A 113 -10.21 8.10 -15.38
C GLU A 113 -9.65 6.67 -15.24
N TYR A 114 -9.09 6.35 -14.08
CA TYR A 114 -8.47 5.05 -13.76
C TYR A 114 -9.43 4.07 -13.12
N ASP A 115 -10.60 4.52 -12.64
CA ASP A 115 -11.52 3.72 -11.83
C ASP A 115 -12.09 2.51 -12.60
N GLY A 116 -12.20 1.39 -11.90
CA GLY A 116 -12.80 0.16 -12.39
C GLY A 116 -11.98 -0.56 -13.46
N LYS A 117 -10.66 -0.34 -13.53
CA LYS A 117 -9.80 -0.85 -14.59
C LYS A 117 -8.63 -1.67 -14.08
N TRP A 118 -8.13 -2.53 -14.96
CA TRP A 118 -6.95 -3.34 -14.73
C TRP A 118 -5.69 -2.70 -15.30
N TYR A 119 -4.60 -2.79 -14.55
CA TYR A 119 -3.29 -2.25 -14.90
C TYR A 119 -2.18 -3.25 -14.64
N ALA A 120 -1.04 -3.08 -15.30
CA ALA A 120 0.18 -3.75 -14.92
C ALA A 120 0.63 -3.26 -13.54
N ALA A 121 1.07 -4.17 -12.68
CA ALA A 121 1.64 -3.80 -11.40
C ALA A 121 3.00 -3.11 -11.60
N ASN A 122 3.26 -2.08 -10.81
CA ASN A 122 4.57 -1.44 -10.80
C ASN A 122 5.57 -2.35 -10.07
N PRO A 123 6.64 -2.82 -10.73
CA PRO A 123 7.64 -3.69 -10.12
C PRO A 123 8.30 -3.09 -8.86
N ALA A 124 8.32 -1.76 -8.74
CA ALA A 124 8.89 -1.06 -7.59
C ALA A 124 8.15 -1.37 -6.28
N ALA A 125 6.86 -1.70 -6.32
CA ALA A 125 6.09 -2.06 -5.13
C ALA A 125 6.35 -3.49 -4.64
N GLU A 126 6.86 -4.38 -5.49
CA GLU A 126 6.96 -5.81 -5.19
C GLU A 126 7.85 -6.11 -3.98
N ALA A 127 9.08 -5.60 -3.96
CA ALA A 127 10.00 -5.84 -2.86
C ALA A 127 9.54 -5.22 -1.53
N PRO A 128 9.06 -3.95 -1.48
CA PRO A 128 8.53 -3.36 -0.28
C PRO A 128 7.33 -4.12 0.30
N ILE A 129 6.33 -4.49 -0.52
CA ILE A 129 5.15 -5.19 -0.02
C ILE A 129 5.49 -6.60 0.47
N ARG A 130 6.32 -7.36 -0.25
CA ARG A 130 6.81 -8.67 0.18
C ARG A 130 7.55 -8.60 1.51
N SER A 131 8.36 -7.56 1.72
CA SER A 131 9.06 -7.33 2.99
C SER A 131 8.08 -7.15 4.15
N VAL A 132 7.04 -6.36 3.95
CA VAL A 132 5.99 -6.13 4.96
C VAL A 132 5.26 -7.44 5.30
N LEU A 133 4.84 -8.19 4.28
CA LEU A 133 4.14 -9.46 4.45
C LEU A 133 5.02 -10.49 5.17
N PHE A 134 6.30 -10.60 4.79
CA PHE A 134 7.26 -11.51 5.40
C PHE A 134 7.53 -11.17 6.88
N GLN A 135 7.72 -9.88 7.20
CA GLN A 135 7.90 -9.44 8.58
C GLN A 135 6.70 -9.81 9.45
N ARG A 136 5.48 -9.67 8.95
CA ARG A 136 4.25 -10.06 9.66
C ARG A 136 4.17 -11.56 9.86
N ALA A 137 4.47 -12.34 8.83
CA ALA A 137 4.53 -13.80 8.95
C ALA A 137 5.52 -14.24 10.03
N LEU A 138 6.73 -13.68 10.06
CA LEU A 138 7.72 -13.97 11.11
C LEU A 138 7.19 -13.65 12.53
N LEU A 139 6.54 -12.51 12.71
CA LEU A 139 5.98 -12.12 14.00
C LEU A 139 4.93 -13.12 14.50
N ALA A 140 4.15 -13.71 13.60
CA ALA A 140 3.16 -14.75 13.96
C ALA A 140 3.80 -16.03 14.50
N TRP A 141 5.05 -16.34 14.13
CA TRP A 141 5.78 -17.52 14.60
C TRP A 141 6.51 -17.32 15.95
N ILE A 142 6.69 -16.06 16.40
CA ILE A 142 7.39 -15.77 17.66
C ILE A 142 6.76 -16.49 18.87
N PRO A 143 5.42 -16.45 19.10
CA PRO A 143 4.82 -17.12 20.24
C PRO A 143 5.08 -18.62 20.24
N LEU A 144 5.03 -19.26 19.06
CA LEU A 144 5.32 -20.68 18.92
C LEU A 144 6.78 -21.00 19.26
N GLY A 145 7.71 -20.17 18.77
CA GLY A 145 9.13 -20.30 19.09
C GLY A 145 9.41 -20.20 20.59
N VAL A 146 8.81 -19.22 21.26
CA VAL A 146 8.94 -19.04 22.71
C VAL A 146 8.38 -20.24 23.46
N LEU A 147 7.24 -20.78 23.04
CA LEU A 147 6.63 -21.96 23.64
C LEU A 147 7.53 -23.19 23.50
N VAL A 148 8.09 -23.43 22.31
CA VAL A 148 9.01 -24.56 22.06
C VAL A 148 10.27 -24.44 22.92
N ILE A 149 10.88 -23.26 23.00
CA ILE A 149 12.06 -23.01 23.81
C ILE A 149 11.73 -23.25 25.31
N GLY A 150 10.59 -22.74 25.76
CA GLY A 150 10.11 -22.95 27.13
C GLY A 150 9.93 -24.43 27.49
N LEU A 151 9.34 -25.22 26.59
CA LEU A 151 9.18 -26.65 26.76
C LEU A 151 10.52 -27.37 26.83
N ILE A 152 11.46 -27.06 25.91
CA ILE A 152 12.80 -27.64 25.94
C ILE A 152 13.50 -27.36 27.29
N TRP A 153 13.45 -26.09 27.73
CA TRP A 153 14.06 -25.70 29.00
C TRP A 153 13.42 -26.42 30.20
N PHE A 154 12.07 -26.55 30.21
CA PHE A 154 11.33 -27.29 31.24
C PHE A 154 11.77 -28.75 31.29
N PHE A 155 11.86 -29.43 30.14
CA PHE A 155 12.31 -30.82 30.11
C PHE A 155 13.77 -30.95 30.57
N VAL A 156 14.67 -30.10 30.12
CA VAL A 156 16.08 -30.11 30.58
C VAL A 156 16.19 -29.90 32.09
N ALA A 157 15.43 -28.93 32.63
CA ALA A 157 15.41 -28.69 34.06
C ALA A 157 14.81 -29.86 34.85
N TYR A 158 13.75 -30.48 34.34
CA TYR A 158 13.10 -31.64 34.96
C TYR A 158 14.02 -32.86 35.03
N TYR A 159 14.73 -33.18 33.94
CA TYR A 159 15.62 -34.33 33.87
C TYR A 159 16.98 -34.10 34.55
N ARG A 160 17.38 -32.85 34.79
CA ARG A 160 18.60 -32.51 35.52
C ARG A 160 18.44 -32.49 37.06
N LYS A 161 17.24 -32.76 37.60
CA LYS A 161 17.10 -32.89 39.06
C LYS A 161 18.01 -34.01 39.56
N PRO A 162 18.94 -33.72 40.49
CA PRO A 162 19.80 -34.73 41.04
C PRO A 162 18.91 -35.76 41.71
N LYS A 163 19.14 -37.05 41.39
CA LYS A 163 18.55 -38.15 42.15
C LYS A 163 19.12 -38.06 43.56
N ALA A 164 18.30 -37.68 44.55
CA ALA A 164 18.64 -37.72 45.97
C ALA A 164 18.80 -39.15 46.44
#